data_8da768783a53029f2f78059f8c6eb269
#
_entry.id   8da768783a53029f2f78059f8c6eb269
#
_cell.length_a   1.000
_cell.length_b   1.000
_cell.length_c   1.000
_cell.angle_alpha   90.00
_cell.angle_beta   90.00
_cell.angle_gamma   90.00
#
_symmetry.space_group_name_H-M   'P 1'
#
loop_
_entity.id
_entity.type
_entity.pdbx_description
1 polymer ?
#
loop_
_entity_poly.entity_id
_entity_poly.type
_entity_poly.pdbx_seq_one_letter_code
_entity_poly.pdbx_strand_id
1 'polypeptide(L)'
;MVRDQEAGGSSPLTPTRRESLKDSRFLLPKNSRINCVIHEISDMYAIMGIVFSEVVALSRADDIFIANCKQILTQGVSTENEKVRPKWEDGSPAYTLKCFGLVNRYNLCEEFPILTQRSINFRAALDEILWIWQRKSNNVNDLNSKIWNAWADETGSIGKAYGYQLGVKHKYKEGEFDQVDRVLFDLNNNPYSRRMMTNIYVHQDLHEMHLYPCAYSMTFNVTDNRLNAILNQRSQDMLVANGWNVSQYAALVHMMAHASGFEPGELVHVIADAHIYDKHIPIVQELIERPVFDAPKLVITAPERDFYSYSADNVQLDNYVHGPTIKGIPVAV
;
A
#
# COMPACT_ATOMS: atom_id res chain seq x y z
N MET A 1 47.23 19.08 -21.80
CA MET A 1 48.35 18.18 -21.49
C MET A 1 48.15 17.63 -20.09
N VAL A 2 47.45 16.50 -19.96
CA VAL A 2 47.44 15.68 -18.73
C VAL A 2 47.42 14.24 -19.23
N ARG A 3 48.36 13.43 -18.76
CA ARG A 3 48.69 12.09 -19.24
C ARG A 3 47.71 11.04 -18.70
N ASP A 4 47.31 10.15 -19.59
CA ASP A 4 46.72 8.84 -19.29
C ASP A 4 47.70 7.98 -18.50
N GLN A 5 47.23 7.30 -17.44
CA GLN A 5 47.89 6.14 -16.87
C GLN A 5 46.99 4.92 -17.03
N GLU A 6 47.45 4.03 -17.88
CA GLU A 6 46.94 2.67 -18.04
C GLU A 6 47.18 1.85 -16.76
N ALA A 7 46.17 1.18 -16.25
CA ALA A 7 46.29 0.15 -15.22
C ALA A 7 46.25 -1.23 -15.88
N GLY A 8 47.30 -1.99 -15.66
CA GLY A 8 47.64 -3.26 -16.31
C GLY A 8 46.67 -4.40 -16.03
N GLY A 9 46.65 -5.30 -17.01
CA GLY A 9 45.84 -6.50 -17.04
C GLY A 9 46.23 -7.56 -16.03
N SER A 10 45.22 -8.28 -15.54
CA SER A 10 45.36 -9.55 -14.83
C SER A 10 44.98 -10.70 -15.76
N SER A 11 45.91 -11.66 -15.88
CA SER A 11 45.83 -12.87 -16.68
C SER A 11 44.72 -13.82 -16.21
N PRO A 12 44.14 -14.67 -17.10
CA PRO A 12 43.12 -15.63 -16.74
C PRO A 12 43.72 -16.86 -16.06
N LEU A 13 43.12 -17.24 -14.92
CA LEU A 13 43.39 -18.51 -14.25
C LEU A 13 42.68 -19.66 -14.98
N THR A 14 43.45 -20.66 -15.32
CA THR A 14 43.04 -21.95 -15.90
C THR A 14 42.16 -22.77 -14.96
N PRO A 15 41.16 -23.52 -15.46
CA PRO A 15 40.31 -24.34 -14.60
C PRO A 15 40.97 -25.70 -14.28
N THR A 16 41.13 -25.99 -12.99
CA THR A 16 41.54 -27.32 -12.49
C THR A 16 40.30 -28.12 -12.06
N ARG A 17 40.22 -29.31 -12.67
CA ARG A 17 39.59 -30.58 -12.27
C ARG A 17 38.25 -30.55 -11.54
N ARG A 18 37.23 -31.01 -12.25
CA ARG A 18 36.01 -31.64 -11.72
C ARG A 18 36.37 -32.87 -10.90
N GLU A 19 36.06 -32.86 -9.61
CA GLU A 19 35.77 -34.09 -8.86
C GLU A 19 34.26 -34.21 -8.68
N SER A 20 33.75 -35.35 -9.12
CA SER A 20 32.37 -35.77 -9.02
C SER A 20 32.01 -36.11 -7.58
N LEU A 21 31.18 -35.33 -6.94
CA LEU A 21 30.40 -35.79 -5.78
C LEU A 21 29.02 -36.14 -6.20
N LYS A 22 28.74 -37.45 -6.22
CA LYS A 22 27.45 -38.07 -6.43
C LYS A 22 26.52 -37.74 -5.25
N ASP A 23 25.28 -37.45 -5.61
CA ASP A 23 24.03 -37.70 -4.89
C ASP A 23 24.08 -37.70 -3.35
N SER A 24 23.61 -36.61 -2.77
CA SER A 24 22.81 -36.69 -1.57
C SER A 24 21.60 -35.75 -1.73
N ARG A 25 20.50 -36.36 -2.21
CA ARG A 25 19.17 -35.73 -2.20
C ARG A 25 18.74 -35.53 -0.76
N PHE A 26 18.90 -34.33 -0.23
CA PHE A 26 18.11 -33.90 0.91
C PHE A 26 16.69 -33.63 0.44
N LEU A 27 15.86 -34.65 0.53
CA LEU A 27 14.42 -34.53 0.47
C LEU A 27 13.95 -33.80 1.72
N LEU A 28 13.65 -32.52 1.61
CA LEU A 28 12.85 -31.84 2.62
C LEU A 28 11.45 -32.48 2.62
N PRO A 29 10.90 -32.83 3.78
CA PRO A 29 9.58 -33.46 3.84
C PRO A 29 8.52 -32.45 3.42
N LYS A 30 7.68 -32.87 2.45
CA LYS A 30 6.47 -32.14 2.05
C LYS A 30 5.59 -31.88 3.29
N ASN A 31 5.06 -30.68 3.39
CA ASN A 31 4.21 -30.11 4.47
C ASN A 31 2.93 -30.92 4.85
N SER A 32 2.76 -32.16 4.43
CA SER A 32 1.62 -33.01 4.79
C SER A 32 1.64 -33.53 6.23
N ARG A 33 2.80 -33.51 6.92
CA ARG A 33 2.89 -33.96 8.33
C ARG A 33 2.53 -32.90 9.37
N ILE A 34 2.70 -31.60 9.03
CA ILE A 34 2.36 -30.54 9.98
C ILE A 34 0.83 -30.39 10.11
N ASN A 35 0.10 -30.49 9.01
CA ASN A 35 -1.37 -30.43 9.05
C ASN A 35 -1.99 -31.64 9.77
N CYS A 36 -1.37 -32.84 9.68
CA CYS A 36 -1.82 -34.02 10.40
C CYS A 36 -1.61 -33.89 11.92
N VAL A 37 -0.47 -33.35 12.35
CA VAL A 37 -0.17 -33.14 13.77
C VAL A 37 -1.09 -32.07 14.39
N ILE A 38 -1.44 -31.03 13.64
CA ILE A 38 -2.38 -30.00 14.13
C ILE A 38 -3.79 -30.58 14.28
N HIS A 39 -4.21 -31.45 13.35
CA HIS A 39 -5.51 -32.11 13.44
C HIS A 39 -5.58 -33.08 14.62
N GLU A 40 -4.55 -33.91 14.85
CA GLU A 40 -4.48 -34.84 15.99
C GLU A 40 -4.43 -34.12 17.33
N ILE A 41 -3.75 -32.97 17.40
CA ILE A 41 -3.72 -32.11 18.58
C ILE A 41 -5.10 -31.48 18.84
N SER A 42 -5.78 -30.99 17.80
CA SER A 42 -7.14 -30.45 17.89
C SER A 42 -8.14 -31.47 18.43
N ASP A 43 -8.08 -32.71 17.92
CA ASP A 43 -8.98 -33.80 18.35
C ASP A 43 -8.69 -34.24 19.81
N MET A 44 -7.42 -34.22 20.24
CA MET A 44 -7.03 -34.56 21.60
C MET A 44 -7.54 -33.53 22.63
N TYR A 45 -7.56 -32.24 22.26
CA TYR A 45 -8.07 -31.18 23.14
C TYR A 45 -9.61 -31.10 23.14
N ALA A 46 -10.27 -31.46 22.05
CA ALA A 46 -11.74 -31.60 21.99
C ALA A 46 -12.24 -32.69 22.97
N ILE A 47 -11.50 -33.81 23.13
CA ILE A 47 -11.80 -34.88 24.06
C ILE A 47 -11.61 -34.41 25.51
N MET A 48 -10.74 -33.44 25.80
CA MET A 48 -10.51 -32.89 27.13
C MET A 48 -11.48 -31.79 27.53
N GLY A 49 -12.46 -31.43 26.68
CA GLY A 49 -13.44 -30.37 26.95
C GLY A 49 -12.82 -28.97 27.06
N ILE A 50 -11.59 -28.80 26.58
CA ILE A 50 -10.95 -27.48 26.46
C ILE A 50 -11.45 -26.86 25.17
N VAL A 51 -12.44 -26.01 25.29
CA VAL A 51 -12.81 -25.11 24.17
C VAL A 51 -11.63 -24.18 23.97
N PHE A 52 -10.82 -24.39 22.91
CA PHE A 52 -10.03 -23.31 22.39
C PHE A 52 -11.03 -22.24 21.97
N SER A 53 -11.14 -21.17 22.73
CA SER A 53 -11.58 -19.92 22.13
C SER A 53 -10.61 -19.73 20.96
N GLU A 54 -11.10 -19.71 19.71
CA GLU A 54 -10.31 -19.23 18.60
C GLU A 54 -9.61 -17.99 19.10
N VAL A 55 -8.29 -18.00 19.07
CA VAL A 55 -7.53 -16.79 19.34
C VAL A 55 -7.86 -15.91 18.16
N VAL A 56 -8.89 -15.11 18.36
CA VAL A 56 -9.34 -14.13 17.40
C VAL A 56 -8.16 -13.21 17.17
N ALA A 57 -7.57 -13.29 15.99
CA ALA A 57 -6.44 -12.46 15.63
C ALA A 57 -7.01 -11.06 15.33
N LEU A 58 -6.92 -10.19 16.32
CA LEU A 58 -7.28 -8.78 16.16
C LEU A 58 -6.51 -8.18 14.97
N SER A 59 -7.11 -7.19 14.30
CA SER A 59 -6.55 -6.54 13.12
C SER A 59 -5.13 -6.00 13.37
N ARG A 60 -4.15 -6.52 12.68
CA ARG A 60 -2.77 -6.03 12.70
C ARG A 60 -2.66 -4.61 12.15
N ALA A 61 -3.56 -4.23 11.24
CA ALA A 61 -3.60 -2.87 10.71
C ALA A 61 -3.95 -1.84 11.78
N ASP A 62 -4.88 -2.16 12.69
CA ASP A 62 -5.20 -1.30 13.84
C ASP A 62 -4.02 -1.22 14.83
N ASP A 63 -3.34 -2.34 15.12
CA ASP A 63 -2.14 -2.34 15.98
C ASP A 63 -1.06 -1.39 15.45
N ILE A 64 -0.78 -1.45 14.14
CA ILE A 64 0.19 -0.59 13.47
C ILE A 64 -0.25 0.87 13.54
N PHE A 65 -1.53 1.16 13.27
CA PHE A 65 -2.08 2.50 13.34
C PHE A 65 -1.97 3.08 14.77
N ILE A 66 -2.37 2.31 15.78
CA ILE A 66 -2.30 2.69 17.18
C ILE A 66 -0.84 2.98 17.59
N ALA A 67 0.09 2.08 17.22
CA ALA A 67 1.50 2.25 17.53
C ALA A 67 2.08 3.52 16.90
N ASN A 68 1.79 3.78 15.63
CA ASN A 68 2.21 4.99 14.92
C ASN A 68 1.62 6.26 15.56
N CYS A 69 0.32 6.26 15.87
CA CYS A 69 -0.32 7.40 16.52
C CYS A 69 0.27 7.65 17.93
N LYS A 70 0.49 6.62 18.73
CA LYS A 70 1.15 6.73 20.03
C LYS A 70 2.57 7.28 19.91
N GLN A 71 3.33 6.82 18.92
CA GLN A 71 4.67 7.36 18.65
C GLN A 71 4.62 8.85 18.29
N ILE A 72 3.72 9.27 17.40
CA ILE A 72 3.58 10.68 17.01
C ILE A 72 3.13 11.53 18.20
N LEU A 73 2.16 11.07 18.99
CA LEU A 73 1.66 11.81 20.16
C LEU A 73 2.70 11.98 21.27
N THR A 74 3.63 11.04 21.41
CA THR A 74 4.63 11.03 22.52
C THR A 74 6.00 11.52 22.13
N GLN A 75 6.40 11.35 20.86
CA GLN A 75 7.74 11.63 20.35
C GLN A 75 7.73 12.61 19.17
N GLY A 76 6.56 12.97 18.65
CA GLY A 76 6.42 13.85 17.51
C GLY A 76 6.90 15.25 17.81
N VAL A 77 7.49 15.89 16.79
CA VAL A 77 7.91 17.28 16.84
C VAL A 77 6.77 18.18 16.37
N SER A 78 6.45 19.21 17.14
CA SER A 78 5.44 20.21 16.78
C SER A 78 5.96 21.16 15.71
N THR A 79 5.08 21.51 14.77
CA THR A 79 5.31 22.60 13.80
C THR A 79 4.72 23.93 14.27
N GLU A 80 4.32 24.05 15.54
CA GLU A 80 3.83 25.30 16.12
C GLU A 80 4.89 26.40 15.96
N ASN A 81 4.45 27.58 15.52
CA ASN A 81 5.32 28.72 15.18
C ASN A 81 6.18 28.55 13.91
N GLU A 82 6.10 27.44 13.18
CA GLU A 82 6.69 27.34 11.85
C GLU A 82 5.77 27.95 10.78
N LYS A 83 6.37 28.37 9.66
CA LYS A 83 5.59 28.78 8.49
C LYS A 83 5.04 27.55 7.79
N VAL A 84 3.80 27.15 8.15
CA VAL A 84 3.08 26.02 7.51
C VAL A 84 2.19 26.50 6.37
N ARG A 85 2.04 25.67 5.32
CA ARG A 85 1.15 25.96 4.19
C ARG A 85 -0.32 25.70 4.51
N PRO A 86 -0.68 24.54 5.12
CA PRO A 86 -2.08 24.19 5.34
C PRO A 86 -2.74 25.16 6.32
N LYS A 87 -4.04 25.40 6.07
CA LYS A 87 -4.88 26.24 6.93
C LYS A 87 -6.17 25.51 7.26
N TRP A 88 -6.71 25.84 8.42
CA TRP A 88 -8.06 25.48 8.78
C TRP A 88 -9.07 26.36 8.04
N GLU A 89 -10.35 25.95 8.04
CA GLU A 89 -11.46 26.72 7.43
C GLU A 89 -11.55 28.17 7.95
N ASP A 90 -11.20 28.41 9.21
CA ASP A 90 -11.14 29.74 9.82
C ASP A 90 -9.94 30.59 9.40
N GLY A 91 -9.10 30.08 8.51
CA GLY A 91 -7.88 30.72 8.02
C GLY A 91 -6.67 30.62 8.95
N SER A 92 -6.82 30.03 10.14
CA SER A 92 -5.70 29.82 11.07
C SER A 92 -4.73 28.75 10.53
N PRO A 93 -3.41 28.83 10.86
CA PRO A 93 -2.44 27.80 10.47
C PRO A 93 -2.83 26.43 11.04
N ALA A 94 -2.72 25.39 10.23
CA ALA A 94 -2.94 24.01 10.67
C ALA A 94 -1.58 23.40 11.04
N TYR A 95 -1.27 23.42 12.33
CA TYR A 95 -0.05 22.83 12.87
C TYR A 95 -0.16 21.32 13.04
N THR A 96 0.98 20.65 13.10
CA THR A 96 1.06 19.20 13.27
C THR A 96 2.04 18.77 14.34
N LEU A 97 1.77 17.60 14.96
CA LEU A 97 2.82 16.76 15.52
C LEU A 97 3.23 15.76 14.45
N LYS A 98 4.54 15.59 14.22
CA LYS A 98 5.05 14.73 13.16
C LYS A 98 6.25 13.89 13.56
N CYS A 99 6.35 12.70 12.95
CA CYS A 99 7.52 11.84 12.98
C CYS A 99 8.05 11.63 11.57
N PHE A 100 9.37 11.56 11.42
CA PHE A 100 10.04 11.31 10.15
C PHE A 100 10.38 9.82 10.01
N GLY A 101 10.03 9.22 8.87
CA GLY A 101 10.54 7.92 8.47
C GLY A 101 9.85 6.72 9.13
N LEU A 102 8.52 6.63 9.08
CA LEU A 102 7.80 5.42 9.51
C LEU A 102 7.76 4.37 8.39
N VAL A 103 7.94 3.10 8.77
CA VAL A 103 7.85 1.95 7.85
C VAL A 103 6.91 0.92 8.44
N ASN A 104 5.80 0.70 7.77
CA ASN A 104 4.77 -0.26 8.14
C ASN A 104 4.78 -1.47 7.20
N ARG A 105 4.44 -2.65 7.73
CA ARG A 105 4.39 -3.89 6.96
C ARG A 105 3.06 -4.59 7.19
N TYR A 106 2.36 -4.89 6.10
CA TYR A 106 1.06 -5.56 6.09
C TYR A 106 1.17 -6.86 5.29
N ASN A 107 0.94 -8.01 5.94
CA ASN A 107 0.90 -9.30 5.28
C ASN A 107 -0.48 -9.54 4.66
N LEU A 108 -0.58 -9.33 3.37
CA LEU A 108 -1.85 -9.42 2.64
C LEU A 108 -2.37 -10.85 2.45
N CYS A 109 -1.53 -11.87 2.75
CA CYS A 109 -1.98 -13.26 2.78
C CYS A 109 -2.80 -13.60 4.03
N GLU A 110 -2.54 -12.89 5.13
CA GLU A 110 -3.15 -13.17 6.44
C GLU A 110 -4.43 -12.36 6.64
N GLU A 111 -4.39 -11.06 6.33
CA GLU A 111 -5.53 -10.16 6.52
C GLU A 111 -5.58 -9.08 5.44
N PHE A 112 -6.75 -8.49 5.27
CA PHE A 112 -6.87 -7.25 4.51
C PHE A 112 -6.71 -6.04 5.45
N PRO A 113 -5.69 -5.17 5.24
CA PRO A 113 -5.37 -4.09 6.17
C PRO A 113 -6.34 -2.90 5.99
N ILE A 114 -7.33 -2.84 6.85
CA ILE A 114 -8.27 -1.71 6.98
C ILE A 114 -8.54 -1.45 8.46
N LEU A 115 -8.70 -0.18 8.86
CA LEU A 115 -9.01 0.14 10.25
C LEU A 115 -10.38 -0.39 10.64
N THR A 116 -10.45 -1.03 11.81
CA THR A 116 -11.71 -1.52 12.38
C THR A 116 -12.22 -0.65 13.52
N GLN A 117 -11.38 0.15 14.17
CA GLN A 117 -11.79 1.06 15.25
C GLN A 117 -12.80 2.14 14.81
N ARG A 118 -12.86 2.42 13.51
CA ARG A 118 -13.85 3.27 12.87
C ARG A 118 -14.17 2.78 11.46
N SER A 119 -15.32 3.17 10.95
CA SER A 119 -15.68 2.88 9.55
C SER A 119 -14.76 3.59 8.57
N ILE A 120 -14.23 2.84 7.61
CA ILE A 120 -13.63 3.35 6.38
C ILE A 120 -14.58 2.99 5.23
N ASN A 121 -14.95 3.96 4.40
CA ASN A 121 -15.76 3.70 3.21
C ASN A 121 -14.92 3.02 2.13
N PHE A 122 -14.75 1.70 2.25
CA PHE A 122 -13.92 0.92 1.34
C PHE A 122 -14.36 1.04 -0.12
N ARG A 123 -15.69 1.07 -0.38
CA ARG A 123 -16.21 1.20 -1.74
C ARG A 123 -15.76 2.51 -2.40
N ALA A 124 -15.76 3.61 -1.66
CA ALA A 124 -15.27 4.89 -2.17
C ALA A 124 -13.74 4.91 -2.29
N ALA A 125 -13.02 4.30 -1.36
CA ALA A 125 -11.58 4.17 -1.42
C ALA A 125 -11.14 3.31 -2.64
N LEU A 126 -11.86 2.24 -2.92
CA LEU A 126 -11.64 1.40 -4.10
C LEU A 126 -11.94 2.14 -5.41
N ASP A 127 -13.07 2.87 -5.49
CA ASP A 127 -13.40 3.66 -6.68
C ASP A 127 -12.33 4.71 -6.99
N GLU A 128 -11.76 5.33 -5.96
CA GLU A 128 -10.66 6.29 -6.11
C GLU A 128 -9.38 5.63 -6.62
N ILE A 129 -8.95 4.48 -6.08
CA ILE A 129 -7.73 3.83 -6.58
C ILE A 129 -7.92 3.32 -8.02
N LEU A 130 -9.13 2.87 -8.39
CA LEU A 130 -9.47 2.53 -9.77
C LEU A 130 -9.51 3.78 -10.67
N TRP A 131 -9.97 4.92 -10.17
CA TRP A 131 -9.92 6.19 -10.89
C TRP A 131 -8.46 6.60 -11.22
N ILE A 132 -7.54 6.43 -10.26
CA ILE A 132 -6.11 6.75 -10.42
C ILE A 132 -5.42 5.72 -11.35
N TRP A 133 -5.57 4.41 -11.08
CA TRP A 133 -4.74 3.37 -11.68
C TRP A 133 -5.34 2.71 -12.91
N GLN A 134 -6.66 2.55 -12.95
CA GLN A 134 -7.34 1.87 -14.06
C GLN A 134 -7.83 2.88 -15.11
N ARG A 135 -8.61 3.88 -14.67
CA ARG A 135 -9.10 4.94 -15.55
C ARG A 135 -8.03 5.97 -15.93
N LYS A 136 -6.96 6.07 -15.13
CA LYS A 136 -5.84 6.99 -15.34
C LYS A 136 -6.32 8.43 -15.53
N SER A 137 -7.40 8.78 -14.82
CA SER A 137 -8.05 10.07 -14.93
C SER A 137 -7.50 11.09 -13.93
N ASN A 138 -7.59 12.35 -14.29
CA ASN A 138 -7.36 13.51 -13.45
C ASN A 138 -8.61 14.40 -13.34
N ASN A 139 -9.77 13.91 -13.80
CA ASN A 139 -11.03 14.65 -13.74
C ASN A 139 -11.94 14.08 -12.65
N VAL A 140 -12.32 14.90 -11.67
CA VAL A 140 -13.16 14.49 -10.53
C VAL A 140 -14.59 14.10 -10.94
N ASN A 141 -15.03 14.48 -12.16
CA ASN A 141 -16.34 14.07 -12.67
C ASN A 141 -16.37 12.57 -13.03
N ASP A 142 -15.21 11.91 -13.15
CA ASP A 142 -15.10 10.47 -13.36
C ASP A 142 -15.08 9.69 -12.02
N LEU A 143 -15.20 10.38 -10.88
CA LEU A 143 -15.17 9.83 -9.54
C LEU A 143 -16.53 10.01 -8.85
N ASN A 144 -17.04 8.96 -8.21
CA ASN A 144 -18.32 9.05 -7.49
C ASN A 144 -18.24 9.83 -6.16
N SER A 145 -17.04 9.95 -5.60
CA SER A 145 -16.76 10.68 -4.35
C SER A 145 -16.44 12.15 -4.63
N LYS A 146 -16.81 13.04 -3.70
CA LYS A 146 -16.53 14.49 -3.77
C LYS A 146 -15.26 14.90 -3.03
N ILE A 147 -14.46 13.95 -2.53
CA ILE A 147 -13.30 14.25 -1.67
C ILE A 147 -12.21 15.05 -2.39
N TRP A 148 -12.16 14.99 -3.71
CA TRP A 148 -11.19 15.71 -4.54
C TRP A 148 -11.64 17.08 -5.03
N ASN A 149 -12.92 17.47 -4.79
CA ASN A 149 -13.48 18.72 -5.35
C ASN A 149 -12.75 19.99 -4.89
N ALA A 150 -12.12 19.98 -3.72
CA ALA A 150 -11.36 21.12 -3.20
C ALA A 150 -10.09 21.44 -4.03
N TRP A 151 -9.62 20.49 -4.84
CA TRP A 151 -8.43 20.64 -5.69
C TRP A 151 -8.75 20.68 -7.19
N ALA A 152 -10.04 20.54 -7.54
CA ALA A 152 -10.46 20.60 -8.93
C ALA A 152 -10.67 22.05 -9.39
N ASP A 153 -10.34 22.32 -10.66
CA ASP A 153 -10.71 23.56 -11.32
C ASP A 153 -12.17 23.53 -11.83
N GLU A 154 -12.58 24.56 -12.56
CA GLU A 154 -13.94 24.71 -13.09
C GLU A 154 -14.33 23.60 -14.09
N THR A 155 -13.35 22.93 -14.71
CA THR A 155 -13.56 21.81 -15.62
C THR A 155 -13.61 20.46 -14.89
N GLY A 156 -13.33 20.43 -13.59
CA GLY A 156 -13.21 19.24 -12.78
C GLY A 156 -11.81 18.62 -12.82
N SER A 157 -10.80 19.28 -13.43
CA SER A 157 -9.43 18.77 -13.49
C SER A 157 -8.65 19.07 -12.23
N ILE A 158 -7.81 18.13 -11.80
CA ILE A 158 -6.77 18.33 -10.75
C ILE A 158 -5.38 18.59 -11.37
N GLY A 159 -5.33 18.96 -12.62
CA GLY A 159 -4.10 19.20 -13.37
C GLY A 159 -3.38 17.89 -13.75
N LYS A 160 -2.09 17.96 -14.04
CA LYS A 160 -1.26 16.80 -14.43
C LYS A 160 -0.89 15.88 -13.27
N ALA A 161 -1.82 15.65 -12.34
CA ALA A 161 -1.57 14.90 -11.11
C ALA A 161 -2.13 13.47 -11.20
N TYR A 162 -1.63 12.59 -10.32
CA TYR A 162 -2.11 11.22 -10.07
C TYR A 162 -2.34 10.38 -11.34
N GLY A 163 -3.59 10.10 -11.70
CA GLY A 163 -3.93 9.25 -12.83
C GLY A 163 -3.37 9.73 -14.17
N TYR A 164 -3.29 11.06 -14.36
CA TYR A 164 -2.66 11.63 -15.55
C TYR A 164 -1.22 11.11 -15.74
N GLN A 165 -0.41 11.14 -14.67
CA GLN A 165 1.00 10.70 -14.76
C GLN A 165 1.14 9.19 -15.00
N LEU A 166 0.20 8.38 -14.48
CA LEU A 166 0.18 6.94 -14.75
C LEU A 166 -0.16 6.65 -16.22
N GLY A 167 -1.03 7.48 -16.83
CA GLY A 167 -1.51 7.30 -18.21
C GLY A 167 -0.56 7.81 -19.29
N VAL A 168 0.49 8.57 -18.93
CA VAL A 168 1.49 9.05 -19.93
C VAL A 168 2.21 7.86 -20.55
N LYS A 169 2.21 7.82 -21.90
CA LYS A 169 2.90 6.76 -22.66
C LYS A 169 4.40 7.01 -22.72
N HIS A 170 5.16 5.96 -22.49
CA HIS A 170 6.62 5.94 -22.55
C HIS A 170 7.11 4.87 -23.52
N LYS A 171 8.24 5.14 -24.19
CA LYS A 171 8.88 4.19 -25.11
C LYS A 171 9.82 3.24 -24.33
N TYR A 172 9.59 1.95 -24.49
CA TYR A 172 10.43 0.87 -24.00
C TYR A 172 10.96 0.06 -25.18
N LYS A 173 11.85 -0.91 -24.93
CA LYS A 173 12.36 -1.79 -26.00
C LYS A 173 11.27 -2.67 -26.59
N GLU A 174 10.30 -3.07 -25.77
CA GLU A 174 9.22 -3.98 -26.08
C GLU A 174 8.01 -3.27 -26.74
N GLY A 175 7.95 -1.95 -26.67
CA GLY A 175 6.85 -1.17 -27.22
C GLY A 175 6.59 0.14 -26.49
N GLU A 176 5.39 0.68 -26.65
CA GLU A 176 4.94 1.90 -25.99
C GLU A 176 3.88 1.55 -24.97
N PHE A 177 4.14 1.87 -23.70
CA PHE A 177 3.29 1.57 -22.57
C PHE A 177 3.14 2.81 -21.68
N ASP A 178 2.02 2.93 -20.98
CA ASP A 178 1.98 3.74 -19.79
C ASP A 178 2.53 2.96 -18.57
N GLN A 179 2.63 3.61 -17.41
CA GLN A 179 3.29 3.01 -16.27
C GLN A 179 2.56 1.78 -15.74
N VAL A 180 1.22 1.78 -15.76
CA VAL A 180 0.40 0.64 -15.28
C VAL A 180 0.51 -0.54 -16.24
N ASP A 181 0.32 -0.29 -17.53
CA ASP A 181 0.44 -1.32 -18.58
C ASP A 181 1.85 -1.91 -18.61
N ARG A 182 2.88 -1.09 -18.33
CA ARG A 182 4.27 -1.58 -18.22
C ARG A 182 4.45 -2.54 -17.06
N VAL A 183 3.92 -2.22 -15.88
CA VAL A 183 4.00 -3.13 -14.71
C VAL A 183 3.23 -4.43 -15.00
N LEU A 184 2.03 -4.36 -15.55
CA LEU A 184 1.25 -5.56 -15.92
C LEU A 184 1.96 -6.40 -16.98
N PHE A 185 2.58 -5.76 -17.99
CA PHE A 185 3.38 -6.46 -18.99
C PHE A 185 4.56 -7.20 -18.34
N ASP A 186 5.30 -6.55 -17.45
CA ASP A 186 6.45 -7.16 -16.77
C ASP A 186 6.01 -8.31 -15.84
N LEU A 187 4.90 -8.17 -15.10
CA LEU A 187 4.35 -9.23 -14.26
C LEU A 187 4.00 -10.48 -15.06
N ASN A 188 3.50 -10.33 -16.28
CA ASN A 188 3.13 -11.47 -17.15
C ASN A 188 4.30 -12.04 -17.94
N ASN A 189 5.33 -11.25 -18.28
CA ASN A 189 6.41 -11.67 -19.19
C ASN A 189 7.77 -11.82 -18.50
N ASN A 190 8.01 -11.10 -17.42
CA ASN A 190 9.26 -11.11 -16.65
C ASN A 190 9.02 -10.82 -15.15
N PRO A 191 8.25 -11.66 -14.45
CA PRO A 191 7.74 -11.39 -13.10
C PRO A 191 8.86 -11.21 -12.05
N TYR A 192 10.04 -11.77 -12.28
CA TYR A 192 11.18 -11.63 -11.37
C TYR A 192 12.06 -10.40 -11.67
N SER A 193 11.59 -9.49 -12.52
CA SER A 193 12.24 -8.21 -12.78
C SER A 193 12.30 -7.35 -11.52
N ARG A 194 13.45 -6.72 -11.30
CA ARG A 194 13.65 -5.72 -10.23
C ARG A 194 13.39 -4.29 -10.71
N ARG A 195 12.67 -4.13 -11.83
CA ARG A 195 12.44 -2.84 -12.51
C ARG A 195 10.97 -2.46 -12.58
N MET A 196 10.09 -3.23 -11.93
CA MET A 196 8.66 -2.96 -11.90
C MET A 196 8.37 -1.85 -10.89
N MET A 197 8.17 -0.65 -11.38
CA MET A 197 7.86 0.51 -10.53
C MET A 197 7.05 1.56 -11.30
N THR A 198 6.34 2.37 -10.52
CA THR A 198 5.67 3.58 -10.99
C THR A 198 6.16 4.79 -10.21
N ASN A 199 6.16 5.97 -10.83
CA ASN A 199 6.45 7.23 -10.17
C ASN A 199 5.59 8.33 -10.78
N ILE A 200 4.79 8.98 -9.94
CA ILE A 200 3.89 10.05 -10.36
C ILE A 200 4.31 11.44 -9.84
N TYR A 201 5.45 11.54 -9.14
CA TYR A 201 6.04 12.81 -8.74
C TYR A 201 7.02 13.28 -9.83
N VAL A 202 6.46 13.88 -10.88
CA VAL A 202 7.20 14.31 -12.06
C VAL A 202 7.52 15.79 -11.95
N HIS A 203 8.78 16.12 -11.67
CA HIS A 203 9.24 17.51 -11.40
C HIS A 203 8.91 18.48 -12.52
N GLN A 204 8.94 18.03 -13.78
CA GLN A 204 8.62 18.83 -14.94
C GLN A 204 7.18 19.37 -14.92
N ASP A 205 6.25 18.59 -14.35
CA ASP A 205 4.81 18.87 -14.37
C ASP A 205 4.27 19.38 -13.03
N LEU A 206 5.10 19.52 -11.98
CA LEU A 206 4.62 19.92 -10.65
C LEU A 206 3.85 21.27 -10.67
N HIS A 207 4.26 22.21 -11.50
CA HIS A 207 3.61 23.51 -11.61
C HIS A 207 2.20 23.47 -12.21
N GLU A 208 1.84 22.36 -12.86
CA GLU A 208 0.52 22.09 -13.42
C GLU A 208 -0.31 21.13 -12.53
N MET A 209 0.21 20.72 -11.37
CA MET A 209 -0.49 19.86 -10.41
C MET A 209 -1.18 20.73 -9.34
N HIS A 210 -2.49 20.60 -9.18
CA HIS A 210 -3.23 21.31 -8.14
C HIS A 210 -2.95 20.73 -6.75
N LEU A 211 -2.62 19.43 -6.66
CA LEU A 211 -2.13 18.77 -5.47
C LEU A 211 -0.95 17.86 -5.82
N TYR A 212 0.19 18.10 -5.20
CA TYR A 212 1.37 17.24 -5.38
C TYR A 212 1.12 15.86 -4.77
N PRO A 213 1.41 14.76 -5.49
CA PRO A 213 1.13 13.42 -5.02
C PRO A 213 1.75 13.13 -3.65
N CYS A 214 0.93 12.70 -2.68
CA CYS A 214 1.40 12.24 -1.38
C CYS A 214 1.95 10.82 -1.48
N ALA A 215 1.15 9.88 -1.97
CA ALA A 215 1.57 8.54 -2.40
C ALA A 215 2.14 8.65 -3.81
N TYR A 216 3.46 8.63 -3.95
CA TYR A 216 4.11 9.09 -5.18
C TYR A 216 4.78 7.99 -5.99
N SER A 217 5.10 6.85 -5.39
CA SER A 217 5.68 5.73 -6.14
C SER A 217 5.33 4.38 -5.55
N MET A 218 5.22 3.39 -6.44
CA MET A 218 5.08 1.98 -6.10
C MET A 218 6.23 1.19 -6.73
N THR A 219 6.78 0.24 -5.96
CA THR A 219 7.73 -0.75 -6.47
C THR A 219 7.13 -2.12 -6.24
N PHE A 220 7.16 -2.99 -7.25
CA PHE A 220 6.62 -4.35 -7.20
C PHE A 220 7.72 -5.40 -7.29
N ASN A 221 7.54 -6.52 -6.61
CA ASN A 221 8.46 -7.65 -6.64
C ASN A 221 7.71 -8.96 -6.44
N VAL A 222 8.03 -9.98 -7.21
CA VAL A 222 7.51 -11.34 -7.04
C VAL A 222 8.55 -12.20 -6.33
N THR A 223 8.15 -12.80 -5.20
CA THR A 223 8.96 -13.76 -4.43
C THR A 223 8.06 -14.88 -3.94
N ASP A 224 8.46 -16.13 -4.11
CA ASP A 224 7.69 -17.33 -3.69
C ASP A 224 6.24 -17.31 -4.17
N ASN A 225 6.03 -16.99 -5.45
CA ASN A 225 4.72 -16.85 -6.10
C ASN A 225 3.81 -15.76 -5.48
N ARG A 226 4.37 -14.82 -4.71
CA ARG A 226 3.65 -13.73 -4.06
C ARG A 226 4.08 -12.39 -4.62
N LEU A 227 3.10 -11.55 -4.93
CA LEU A 227 3.33 -10.16 -5.35
C LEU A 227 3.45 -9.27 -4.11
N ASN A 228 4.65 -8.77 -3.87
CA ASN A 228 4.95 -7.78 -2.84
C ASN A 228 5.01 -6.38 -3.45
N ALA A 229 4.72 -5.36 -2.64
CA ALA A 229 4.81 -3.99 -3.07
C ALA A 229 5.38 -3.07 -1.97
N ILE A 230 6.10 -2.02 -2.40
CA ILE A 230 6.49 -0.90 -1.53
C ILE A 230 5.74 0.33 -2.02
N LEU A 231 4.95 0.93 -1.13
CA LEU A 231 4.35 2.24 -1.31
C LEU A 231 5.25 3.29 -0.66
N ASN A 232 5.73 4.25 -1.44
CA ASN A 232 6.43 5.42 -0.92
C ASN A 232 5.48 6.62 -0.84
N GLN A 233 5.37 7.17 0.35
CA GLN A 233 4.51 8.31 0.65
C GLN A 233 5.30 9.42 1.33
N ARG A 234 5.27 10.64 0.75
CA ARG A 234 6.04 11.78 1.28
C ARG A 234 5.37 12.45 2.48
N SER A 235 4.05 12.29 2.61
CA SER A 235 3.24 12.98 3.62
C SER A 235 1.98 12.17 3.91
N GLN A 236 1.67 11.94 5.20
CA GLN A 236 0.54 11.12 5.64
C GLN A 236 -0.16 11.75 6.83
N ASP A 237 -1.38 12.27 6.61
CA ASP A 237 -2.32 12.55 7.69
C ASP A 237 -2.83 11.22 8.27
N MET A 238 -2.50 10.98 9.55
CA MET A 238 -2.83 9.71 10.19
C MET A 238 -4.34 9.57 10.42
N LEU A 239 -5.05 10.64 10.74
CA LEU A 239 -6.49 10.54 11.02
C LEU A 239 -7.30 10.42 9.73
N VAL A 240 -7.11 11.31 8.77
CA VAL A 240 -7.98 11.39 7.59
C VAL A 240 -7.57 10.38 6.52
N ALA A 241 -6.26 10.29 6.21
CA ALA A 241 -5.80 9.62 5.01
C ALA A 241 -5.20 8.22 5.24
N ASN A 242 -4.65 7.90 6.43
CA ASN A 242 -3.89 6.66 6.61
C ASN A 242 -4.74 5.40 6.33
N GLY A 243 -5.88 5.22 7.02
CA GLY A 243 -6.71 4.04 6.81
C GLY A 243 -7.29 3.93 5.40
N TRP A 244 -7.49 5.08 4.75
CA TRP A 244 -7.92 5.16 3.35
C TRP A 244 -6.83 4.69 2.41
N ASN A 245 -5.63 5.28 2.48
CA ASN A 245 -4.52 4.94 1.59
C ASN A 245 -4.04 3.50 1.78
N VAL A 246 -3.93 3.00 3.02
CA VAL A 246 -3.52 1.61 3.27
C VAL A 246 -4.48 0.63 2.60
N SER A 247 -5.79 0.81 2.78
CA SER A 247 -6.79 -0.07 2.15
C SER A 247 -6.81 0.04 0.63
N GLN A 248 -6.61 1.24 0.07
CA GLN A 248 -6.50 1.45 -1.38
C GLN A 248 -5.34 0.67 -2.00
N TYR A 249 -4.15 0.85 -1.46
CA TYR A 249 -2.95 0.23 -2.03
C TYR A 249 -2.87 -1.26 -1.73
N ALA A 250 -3.45 -1.73 -0.62
CA ALA A 250 -3.63 -3.17 -0.39
C ALA A 250 -4.57 -3.79 -1.43
N ALA A 251 -5.72 -3.16 -1.72
CA ALA A 251 -6.63 -3.61 -2.78
C ALA A 251 -5.96 -3.61 -4.16
N LEU A 252 -5.14 -2.60 -4.46
CA LEU A 252 -4.35 -2.55 -5.69
C LEU A 252 -3.42 -3.75 -5.84
N VAL A 253 -2.68 -4.11 -4.77
CA VAL A 253 -1.77 -5.28 -4.79
C VAL A 253 -2.56 -6.56 -4.99
N HIS A 254 -3.70 -6.74 -4.32
CA HIS A 254 -4.58 -7.90 -4.51
C HIS A 254 -5.07 -8.01 -5.96
N MET A 255 -5.55 -6.90 -6.54
CA MET A 255 -6.04 -6.87 -7.93
C MET A 255 -4.92 -7.17 -8.93
N MET A 256 -3.73 -6.57 -8.77
CA MET A 256 -2.59 -6.83 -9.65
C MET A 256 -2.08 -8.28 -9.52
N ALA A 257 -2.03 -8.83 -8.30
CA ALA A 257 -1.68 -10.22 -8.06
C ALA A 257 -2.66 -11.16 -8.75
N HIS A 258 -3.97 -10.96 -8.55
CA HIS A 258 -5.02 -11.75 -9.18
C HIS A 258 -4.96 -11.67 -10.71
N ALA A 259 -4.79 -10.47 -11.29
CA ALA A 259 -4.69 -10.26 -12.75
C ALA A 259 -3.48 -10.97 -13.37
N SER A 260 -2.39 -11.11 -12.61
CA SER A 260 -1.13 -11.71 -13.09
C SER A 260 -0.92 -13.15 -12.61
N GLY A 261 -1.89 -13.74 -11.89
CA GLY A 261 -1.84 -15.13 -11.45
C GLY A 261 -0.94 -15.39 -10.24
N PHE A 262 -0.63 -14.38 -9.45
CA PHE A 262 0.12 -14.48 -8.20
C PHE A 262 -0.81 -14.40 -6.98
N GLU A 263 -0.30 -14.85 -5.84
CA GLU A 263 -0.90 -14.59 -4.54
C GLU A 263 -0.51 -13.17 -4.07
N PRO A 264 -1.38 -12.45 -3.33
CA PRO A 264 -0.97 -11.22 -2.67
C PRO A 264 0.10 -11.52 -1.62
N GLY A 265 1.13 -10.69 -1.54
CA GLY A 265 2.25 -10.87 -0.62
C GLY A 265 2.23 -9.85 0.50
N GLU A 266 3.26 -8.99 0.56
CA GLU A 266 3.41 -7.96 1.57
C GLU A 266 3.25 -6.57 0.94
N LEU A 267 2.52 -5.68 1.62
CA LEU A 267 2.55 -4.24 1.37
C LEU A 267 3.46 -3.57 2.41
N VAL A 268 4.57 -3.01 1.98
CA VAL A 268 5.44 -2.17 2.80
C VAL A 268 5.09 -0.71 2.52
N HIS A 269 4.64 0.02 3.55
CA HIS A 269 4.28 1.42 3.45
C HIS A 269 5.35 2.28 4.12
N VAL A 270 6.10 3.03 3.30
CA VAL A 270 7.17 3.94 3.73
C VAL A 270 6.63 5.35 3.74
N ILE A 271 6.64 5.99 4.90
CA ILE A 271 6.10 7.33 5.12
C ILE A 271 7.23 8.26 5.55
N ALA A 272 7.52 9.29 4.77
CA ALA A 272 8.55 10.26 5.13
C ALA A 272 8.08 11.20 6.25
N ASP A 273 6.89 11.80 6.12
CA ASP A 273 6.29 12.70 7.12
C ASP A 273 4.94 12.12 7.56
N ALA A 274 4.91 11.47 8.72
CA ALA A 274 3.69 10.97 9.34
C ALA A 274 3.25 11.96 10.42
N HIS A 275 2.01 12.49 10.31
CA HIS A 275 1.59 13.58 11.18
C HIS A 275 0.13 13.46 11.63
N ILE A 276 -0.13 14.14 12.75
CA ILE A 276 -1.45 14.38 13.31
C ILE A 276 -1.61 15.89 13.44
N TYR A 277 -2.63 16.46 12.80
CA TYR A 277 -2.94 17.87 12.93
C TYR A 277 -3.39 18.24 14.34
N ASP A 278 -3.14 19.47 14.76
CA ASP A 278 -3.46 19.97 16.11
C ASP A 278 -4.93 19.76 16.50
N LYS A 279 -5.88 20.12 15.62
CA LYS A 279 -7.32 19.88 15.86
C LYS A 279 -7.71 18.40 15.80
N HIS A 280 -6.83 17.53 15.29
CA HIS A 280 -7.06 16.07 15.25
C HIS A 280 -6.57 15.35 16.52
N ILE A 281 -5.70 15.94 17.32
CA ILE A 281 -5.09 15.29 18.48
C ILE A 281 -6.13 14.69 19.44
N PRO A 282 -7.17 15.42 19.88
CA PRO A 282 -8.18 14.84 20.78
C PRO A 282 -8.95 13.67 20.16
N ILE A 283 -9.22 13.76 18.84
CA ILE A 283 -9.95 12.72 18.10
C ILE A 283 -9.10 11.44 18.01
N VAL A 284 -7.80 11.58 17.72
CA VAL A 284 -6.88 10.45 17.64
C VAL A 284 -6.68 9.81 19.01
N GLN A 285 -6.55 10.61 20.09
CA GLN A 285 -6.43 10.10 21.47
C GLN A 285 -7.65 9.24 21.85
N GLU A 286 -8.86 9.66 21.47
CA GLU A 286 -10.06 8.85 21.69
C GLU A 286 -10.08 7.60 20.78
N LEU A 287 -9.74 7.77 19.49
CA LEU A 287 -9.80 6.70 18.52
C LEU A 287 -8.91 5.51 18.86
N ILE A 288 -7.67 5.77 19.27
CA ILE A 288 -6.71 4.71 19.59
C ILE A 288 -7.05 3.89 20.84
N GLU A 289 -8.02 4.33 21.64
CA GLU A 289 -8.53 3.60 22.81
C GLU A 289 -9.84 2.83 22.50
N ARG A 290 -10.37 2.93 21.27
CA ARG A 290 -11.58 2.19 20.87
C ARG A 290 -11.29 0.71 20.68
N PRO A 291 -12.31 -0.15 20.85
CA PRO A 291 -12.17 -1.59 20.57
C PRO A 291 -11.71 -1.84 19.14
N VAL A 292 -10.87 -2.86 18.97
CA VAL A 292 -10.43 -3.41 17.69
C VAL A 292 -11.25 -4.66 17.39
N PHE A 293 -11.59 -4.87 16.13
CA PHE A 293 -12.34 -6.03 15.64
C PHE A 293 -11.45 -6.89 14.73
N ASP A 294 -11.97 -8.03 14.32
CA ASP A 294 -11.30 -8.92 13.37
C ASP A 294 -11.09 -8.24 12.03
N ALA A 295 -9.93 -8.51 11.44
CA ALA A 295 -9.64 -8.03 10.11
C ALA A 295 -10.52 -8.73 9.07
N PRO A 296 -11.09 -7.99 8.09
CA PRO A 296 -11.84 -8.59 7.00
C PRO A 296 -10.90 -9.28 6.00
N LYS A 297 -11.53 -10.01 5.07
CA LYS A 297 -10.84 -10.53 3.88
C LYS A 297 -11.29 -9.80 2.63
N LEU A 298 -10.37 -9.59 1.69
CA LEU A 298 -10.74 -9.11 0.36
C LEU A 298 -11.17 -10.27 -0.51
N VAL A 299 -12.33 -10.13 -1.17
CA VAL A 299 -12.88 -11.10 -2.10
C VAL A 299 -12.96 -10.47 -3.49
N ILE A 300 -12.38 -11.15 -4.48
CA ILE A 300 -12.47 -10.76 -5.89
C ILE A 300 -13.34 -11.81 -6.59
N THR A 301 -14.49 -11.37 -7.09
CA THR A 301 -15.46 -12.23 -7.82
C THR A 301 -15.46 -12.00 -9.32
N ALA A 302 -14.50 -11.21 -9.83
CA ALA A 302 -14.35 -10.95 -11.26
C ALA A 302 -14.10 -12.29 -12.00
N PRO A 303 -14.85 -12.58 -13.08
CA PRO A 303 -14.71 -13.84 -13.83
C PRO A 303 -13.41 -13.89 -14.63
N GLU A 304 -12.85 -12.76 -14.97
CA GLU A 304 -11.65 -12.63 -15.80
C GLU A 304 -10.48 -12.09 -14.97
N ARG A 305 -9.28 -12.56 -15.29
CA ARG A 305 -8.03 -12.04 -14.72
C ARG A 305 -7.53 -10.86 -15.54
N ASP A 306 -8.36 -9.83 -15.64
CA ASP A 306 -8.03 -8.58 -16.32
C ASP A 306 -8.10 -7.44 -15.33
N PHE A 307 -6.99 -6.70 -15.17
CA PHE A 307 -6.91 -5.56 -14.25
C PHE A 307 -7.97 -4.49 -14.57
N TYR A 308 -8.33 -4.34 -15.83
CA TYR A 308 -9.31 -3.35 -16.28
C TYR A 308 -10.78 -3.77 -16.11
N SER A 309 -11.05 -5.01 -15.70
CA SER A 309 -12.39 -5.52 -15.41
C SER A 309 -12.83 -5.33 -13.95
N TYR A 310 -11.92 -4.95 -13.05
CA TYR A 310 -12.26 -4.78 -11.63
C TYR A 310 -13.10 -3.53 -11.40
N SER A 311 -14.02 -3.66 -10.45
CA SER A 311 -14.94 -2.60 -10.03
C SER A 311 -15.33 -2.79 -8.57
N ALA A 312 -16.01 -1.81 -7.99
CA ALA A 312 -16.55 -1.90 -6.65
C ALA A 312 -17.70 -2.92 -6.49
N ASP A 313 -18.12 -3.56 -7.56
CA ASP A 313 -19.14 -4.61 -7.53
C ASP A 313 -18.52 -6.01 -7.46
N ASN A 314 -17.31 -6.20 -7.97
CA ASN A 314 -16.60 -7.49 -7.99
C ASN A 314 -15.34 -7.55 -7.12
N VAL A 315 -15.03 -6.47 -6.38
CA VAL A 315 -13.97 -6.41 -5.36
C VAL A 315 -14.59 -5.88 -4.07
N GLN A 316 -14.75 -6.74 -3.08
CA GLN A 316 -15.50 -6.44 -1.87
C GLN A 316 -14.77 -6.95 -0.62
N LEU A 317 -15.13 -6.41 0.55
CA LEU A 317 -14.70 -6.95 1.83
C LEU A 317 -15.73 -7.93 2.36
N ASP A 318 -15.26 -9.08 2.81
CA ASP A 318 -16.04 -10.04 3.58
C ASP A 318 -15.78 -9.85 5.07
N ASN A 319 -16.86 -9.87 5.87
CA ASN A 319 -16.82 -9.74 7.33
C ASN A 319 -16.15 -8.45 7.87
N TYR A 320 -16.36 -7.30 7.23
CA TYR A 320 -15.85 -6.03 7.73
C TYR A 320 -16.72 -5.49 8.87
N VAL A 321 -16.36 -5.85 10.11
CA VAL A 321 -16.93 -5.32 11.35
C VAL A 321 -16.09 -4.13 11.80
N HIS A 322 -16.74 -3.04 12.22
CA HIS A 322 -16.03 -1.82 12.60
C HIS A 322 -16.77 -0.99 13.64
N GLY A 323 -16.06 -0.14 14.35
CA GLY A 323 -16.61 0.87 15.24
C GLY A 323 -17.33 2.00 14.50
N PRO A 324 -17.91 2.95 15.25
CA PRO A 324 -18.71 4.02 14.67
C PRO A 324 -17.88 4.98 13.82
N THR A 325 -18.51 5.51 12.76
CA THR A 325 -17.93 6.57 11.94
C THR A 325 -17.68 7.84 12.75
N ILE A 326 -16.53 8.46 12.57
CA ILE A 326 -16.25 9.80 13.09
C ILE A 326 -16.76 10.82 12.09
N LYS A 327 -17.69 11.67 12.53
CA LYS A 327 -18.26 12.74 11.71
C LYS A 327 -17.63 14.08 12.03
N GLY A 328 -17.63 15.00 11.05
CA GLY A 328 -17.17 16.38 11.27
C GLY A 328 -15.68 16.51 11.55
N ILE A 329 -14.84 15.60 11.03
CA ILE A 329 -13.39 15.76 11.11
C ILE A 329 -13.00 17.03 10.33
N PRO A 330 -12.35 18.04 10.97
CA PRO A 330 -11.90 19.22 10.25
C PRO A 330 -10.85 18.85 9.21
N VAL A 331 -10.86 19.54 8.07
CA VAL A 331 -9.88 19.31 6.99
C VAL A 331 -9.03 20.55 6.83
N ALA A 332 -7.71 20.37 6.82
CA ALA A 332 -6.74 21.40 6.51
C ALA A 332 -6.41 21.41 5.01
N VAL A 333 -6.40 22.58 4.37
CA VAL A 333 -6.16 22.78 2.92
C VAL A 333 -5.01 23.74 2.65
#